data_117135168655198e1b59f44280a681a1
#
_entry.id   117135168655198e1b59f44280a681a1
#
_cell.length_a   1.000
_cell.length_b   1.000
_cell.length_c   1.000
_cell.angle_alpha   90.00
_cell.angle_beta   90.00
_cell.angle_gamma   90.00
#
_symmetry.space_group_name_H-M   'P 1'
#
loop_
_entity.id
_entity.type
_entity.pdbx_description
1 polymer ?
#
loop_
_entity_poly.entity_id
_entity_poly.type
_entity_poly.pdbx_seq_one_letter_code
_entity_poly.pdbx_strand_id
1 'polypeptide(L)'
;LFALRDGQFNLGRWALLALGLVFAHATNNLVNDFTDYKRGVDKDNYFRTQYGPQPIEQGLMTQREMFAYIAFSGLVAVAAGIPLVIFGGTTALILMALGIIFVLFYTWPLKYIGLGEIAVVLIWGPLMVGGGYFVITGAWDWNVTLASLAYALGPTTVLFGKHIDKLASDKVKKIHTLPVILGEKGARVGAMIMMALMYLSVIYLVVTRYFSPVMLVVLLALPTLFKILPVFRAPKPESAPASAPMGIQQGWPLWFVSFAFYHNRAFGMWFLLGLMFELILRLVF
;
A
#
# COMPACT_ATOMS: atom_id res chain seq x y z
N LEU A 1 6.74 -11.33 -11.30
CA LEU A 1 6.34 -12.74 -11.26
C LEU A 1 5.29 -13.06 -12.33
N PHE A 2 4.16 -12.33 -12.46
CA PHE A 2 3.12 -12.61 -13.46
C PHE A 2 3.66 -12.66 -14.89
N ALA A 3 4.41 -11.65 -15.33
CA ALA A 3 5.01 -11.62 -16.67
C ALA A 3 6.01 -12.76 -16.91
N LEU A 4 6.74 -13.19 -15.86
CA LEU A 4 7.61 -14.38 -15.93
C LEU A 4 6.79 -15.65 -16.08
N ARG A 5 5.73 -15.80 -15.29
CA ARG A 5 4.79 -16.91 -15.33
C ARG A 5 4.20 -17.10 -16.73
N ASP A 6 3.89 -15.99 -17.40
CA ASP A 6 3.23 -15.99 -18.70
C ASP A 6 4.22 -15.97 -19.88
N GLY A 7 5.54 -16.12 -19.61
CA GLY A 7 6.58 -16.17 -20.63
C GLY A 7 6.79 -14.84 -21.39
N GLN A 8 6.31 -13.73 -20.86
CA GLN A 8 6.32 -12.40 -21.52
C GLN A 8 7.19 -11.38 -20.79
N PHE A 9 8.15 -11.84 -19.99
CA PHE A 9 9.01 -10.97 -19.21
C PHE A 9 10.04 -10.25 -20.08
N ASN A 10 10.13 -8.92 -19.92
CA ASN A 10 11.16 -8.09 -20.52
C ASN A 10 11.97 -7.38 -19.44
N LEU A 11 13.24 -7.75 -19.28
CA LEU A 11 14.12 -7.23 -18.23
C LEU A 11 14.32 -5.71 -18.33
N GLY A 12 14.49 -5.16 -19.53
CA GLY A 12 14.71 -3.73 -19.73
C GLY A 12 13.49 -2.90 -19.29
N ARG A 13 12.27 -3.32 -19.71
CA ARG A 13 11.03 -2.66 -19.31
C ARG A 13 10.78 -2.82 -17.80
N TRP A 14 11.06 -4.00 -17.25
CA TRP A 14 10.95 -4.24 -15.81
C TRP A 14 11.90 -3.34 -15.02
N ALA A 15 13.15 -3.20 -15.45
CA ALA A 15 14.12 -2.35 -14.77
C ALA A 15 13.73 -0.87 -14.80
N LEU A 16 13.25 -0.36 -15.96
CA LEU A 16 12.73 0.99 -16.08
C LEU A 16 11.49 1.20 -15.18
N LEU A 17 10.56 0.24 -15.18
CA LEU A 17 9.37 0.28 -14.32
C LEU A 17 9.77 0.30 -12.84
N ALA A 18 10.67 -0.59 -12.43
CA ALA A 18 11.14 -0.68 -11.05
C ALA A 18 11.81 0.63 -10.61
N LEU A 19 12.69 1.18 -11.43
CA LEU A 19 13.34 2.48 -11.19
C LEU A 19 12.27 3.59 -11.05
N GLY A 20 11.36 3.68 -12.01
CA GLY A 20 10.29 4.68 -12.02
C GLY A 20 9.41 4.59 -10.77
N LEU A 21 8.98 3.39 -10.38
CA LEU A 21 8.14 3.18 -9.20
C LEU A 21 8.85 3.50 -7.88
N VAL A 22 10.14 3.11 -7.73
CA VAL A 22 10.93 3.44 -6.54
C VAL A 22 11.04 4.95 -6.37
N PHE A 23 11.39 5.67 -7.43
CA PHE A 23 11.53 7.13 -7.38
C PHE A 23 10.17 7.85 -7.28
N ALA A 24 9.11 7.35 -7.91
CA ALA A 24 7.75 7.87 -7.72
C ALA A 24 7.29 7.71 -6.26
N HIS A 25 7.58 6.56 -5.62
CA HIS A 25 7.27 6.33 -4.21
C HIS A 25 8.08 7.25 -3.29
N ALA A 26 9.37 7.43 -3.57
CA ALA A 26 10.20 8.40 -2.86
C ALA A 26 9.65 9.82 -2.98
N THR A 27 9.28 10.25 -4.20
CA THR A 27 8.65 11.55 -4.46
C THR A 27 7.37 11.71 -3.66
N ASN A 28 6.50 10.69 -3.65
CA ASN A 28 5.24 10.73 -2.89
C ASN A 28 5.48 10.92 -1.39
N ASN A 29 6.46 10.21 -0.80
CA ASN A 29 6.81 10.36 0.61
C ASN A 29 7.34 11.78 0.92
N LEU A 30 8.23 12.32 0.08
CA LEU A 30 8.74 13.67 0.24
C LEU A 30 7.65 14.75 0.09
N VAL A 31 6.74 14.58 -0.89
CA VAL A 31 5.57 15.47 -1.06
C VAL A 31 4.63 15.36 0.14
N ASN A 32 4.45 14.16 0.69
CA ASN A 32 3.65 13.97 1.90
C ASN A 32 4.27 14.71 3.09
N ASP A 33 5.55 14.52 3.36
CA ASP A 33 6.25 15.16 4.48
C ASP A 33 6.27 16.70 4.31
N PHE A 34 6.53 17.20 3.10
CA PHE A 34 6.46 18.62 2.81
C PHE A 34 5.08 19.23 3.01
N THR A 35 4.04 18.51 2.56
CA THR A 35 2.64 18.95 2.68
C THR A 35 2.18 18.94 4.14
N ASP A 36 2.48 17.87 4.88
CA ASP A 36 2.11 17.72 6.30
C ASP A 36 2.82 18.78 7.15
N TYR A 37 4.11 19.09 6.87
CA TYR A 37 4.83 20.21 7.48
C TYR A 37 4.15 21.56 7.18
N LYS A 38 3.89 21.89 5.90
CA LYS A 38 3.27 23.16 5.49
C LYS A 38 1.87 23.37 6.11
N ARG A 39 1.16 22.29 6.37
CA ARG A 39 -0.18 22.31 6.99
C ARG A 39 -0.15 22.20 8.51
N GLY A 40 1.02 22.16 9.13
CA GLY A 40 1.20 22.03 10.58
C GLY A 40 0.73 20.69 11.14
N VAL A 41 0.57 19.66 10.30
CA VAL A 41 0.16 18.32 10.73
C VAL A 41 1.26 17.66 11.56
N ASP A 42 2.53 17.94 11.22
CA ASP A 42 3.70 17.39 11.90
C ASP A 42 3.99 18.06 13.25
N LYS A 43 3.48 19.26 13.46
CA LYS A 43 3.66 19.99 14.72
C LYS A 43 3.03 19.22 15.88
N ASP A 44 3.82 18.98 16.93
CA ASP A 44 3.40 18.23 18.12
C ASP A 44 2.78 16.84 17.79
N ASN A 45 3.28 16.18 16.72
CA ASN A 45 2.72 14.93 16.24
C ASN A 45 3.46 13.71 16.81
N TYR A 46 3.11 13.33 18.04
CA TYR A 46 3.67 12.16 18.70
C TYR A 46 3.57 10.87 17.87
N PHE A 47 2.43 10.62 17.22
CA PHE A 47 2.26 9.42 16.38
C PHE A 47 3.23 9.40 15.21
N ARG A 48 3.53 10.54 14.59
CA ARG A 48 4.44 10.60 13.45
C ARG A 48 5.86 10.24 13.84
N THR A 49 6.32 10.66 15.01
CA THR A 49 7.66 10.36 15.51
C THR A 49 7.89 8.87 15.77
N GLN A 50 6.82 8.07 15.94
CA GLN A 50 6.91 6.62 16.12
C GLN A 50 7.24 5.85 14.83
N TYR A 51 7.03 6.45 13.64
CA TYR A 51 7.31 5.77 12.36
C TYR A 51 8.61 6.19 11.71
N GLY A 52 9.17 7.33 12.10
CA GLY A 52 10.39 7.85 11.50
C GLY A 52 10.55 9.35 11.67
N PRO A 53 11.64 9.93 11.16
CA PRO A 53 11.95 11.34 11.31
C PRO A 53 10.92 12.21 10.57
N GLN A 54 10.78 13.44 11.06
CA GLN A 54 10.11 14.55 10.40
C GLN A 54 11.18 15.53 9.89
N PRO A 55 11.67 15.37 8.66
CA PRO A 55 12.94 15.97 8.26
C PRO A 55 12.99 17.50 8.42
N ILE A 56 11.90 18.20 8.07
CA ILE A 56 11.86 19.67 8.16
C ILE A 56 11.54 20.11 9.60
N GLU A 57 10.55 19.50 10.26
CA GLU A 57 10.14 19.87 11.62
C GLU A 57 11.27 19.67 12.63
N GLN A 58 12.09 18.64 12.47
CA GLN A 58 13.25 18.34 13.31
C GLN A 58 14.54 19.07 12.87
N GLY A 59 14.46 19.92 11.87
CA GLY A 59 15.62 20.67 11.37
C GLY A 59 16.71 19.84 10.68
N LEU A 60 16.38 18.59 10.27
CA LEU A 60 17.31 17.71 9.56
C LEU A 60 17.50 18.13 8.09
N MET A 61 16.54 18.89 7.56
CA MET A 61 16.51 19.32 6.16
C MET A 61 15.80 20.67 6.05
N THR A 62 16.30 21.55 5.19
CA THR A 62 15.63 22.80 4.83
C THR A 62 14.51 22.54 3.82
N GLN A 63 13.53 23.46 3.75
CA GLN A 63 12.46 23.39 2.73
C GLN A 63 13.03 23.40 1.29
N ARG A 64 14.14 24.12 1.05
CA ARG A 64 14.78 24.18 -0.26
C ARG A 64 15.39 22.83 -0.66
N GLU A 65 16.06 22.17 0.27
CA GLU A 65 16.61 20.83 0.05
C GLU A 65 15.48 19.81 -0.18
N MET A 66 14.42 19.84 0.63
CA MET A 66 13.26 18.99 0.44
C MET A 66 12.68 19.15 -0.96
N PHE A 67 12.50 20.40 -1.43
CA PHE A 67 12.00 20.65 -2.77
C PHE A 67 12.96 20.15 -3.86
N ALA A 68 14.27 20.31 -3.68
CA ALA A 68 15.27 19.78 -4.60
C ALA A 68 15.21 18.24 -4.70
N TYR A 69 15.02 17.52 -3.58
CA TYR A 69 14.84 16.07 -3.56
C TYR A 69 13.53 15.64 -4.22
N ILE A 70 12.43 16.36 -4.00
CA ILE A 70 11.15 16.13 -4.69
C ILE A 70 11.33 16.26 -6.20
N ALA A 71 11.97 17.36 -6.65
CA ALA A 71 12.20 17.60 -8.07
C ALA A 71 13.12 16.53 -8.68
N PHE A 72 14.23 16.22 -8.03
CA PHE A 72 15.16 15.19 -8.49
C PHE A 72 14.50 13.82 -8.61
N SER A 73 13.85 13.35 -7.54
CA SER A 73 13.19 12.03 -7.55
C SER A 73 12.06 11.97 -8.55
N GLY A 74 11.25 13.04 -8.67
CA GLY A 74 10.18 13.15 -9.66
C GLY A 74 10.68 13.11 -11.09
N LEU A 75 11.76 13.84 -11.39
CA LEU A 75 12.39 13.84 -12.72
C LEU A 75 12.94 12.45 -13.09
N VAL A 76 13.58 11.75 -12.16
CA VAL A 76 14.07 10.38 -12.40
C VAL A 76 12.90 9.43 -12.68
N ALA A 77 11.81 9.54 -11.90
CA ALA A 77 10.62 8.72 -12.11
C ALA A 77 10.00 8.94 -13.51
N VAL A 78 9.85 10.21 -13.92
CA VAL A 78 9.32 10.57 -15.23
C VAL A 78 10.27 10.11 -16.35
N ALA A 79 11.58 10.36 -16.22
CA ALA A 79 12.57 9.93 -17.20
C ALA A 79 12.57 8.41 -17.43
N ALA A 80 12.42 7.61 -16.36
CA ALA A 80 12.27 6.16 -16.46
C ALA A 80 10.93 5.76 -17.12
N GLY A 81 9.88 6.56 -16.96
CA GLY A 81 8.56 6.32 -17.56
C GLY A 81 8.46 6.62 -19.06
N ILE A 82 9.25 7.59 -19.57
CA ILE A 82 9.19 8.01 -20.99
C ILE A 82 9.39 6.83 -21.96
N PRO A 83 10.41 5.98 -21.86
CA PRO A 83 10.57 4.83 -22.75
C PRO A 83 9.40 3.85 -22.66
N LEU A 84 8.79 3.69 -21.46
CA LEU A 84 7.63 2.82 -21.27
C LEU A 84 6.39 3.39 -21.97
N VAL A 85 6.23 4.72 -22.00
CA VAL A 85 5.17 5.42 -22.74
C VAL A 85 5.39 5.28 -24.26
N ILE A 86 6.62 5.42 -24.73
CA ILE A 86 6.94 5.23 -26.15
C ILE A 86 6.57 3.80 -26.59
N PHE A 87 6.82 2.80 -25.75
CA PHE A 87 6.47 1.42 -26.03
C PHE A 87 4.96 1.14 -25.89
N GLY A 88 4.33 1.56 -24.77
CA GLY A 88 2.95 1.20 -24.43
C GLY A 88 1.90 2.20 -24.96
N GLY A 89 2.35 3.25 -25.66
CA GLY A 89 1.47 4.24 -26.29
C GLY A 89 0.53 4.95 -25.32
N THR A 90 -0.67 5.25 -25.80
CA THR A 90 -1.68 6.04 -25.05
C THR A 90 -2.03 5.40 -23.69
N THR A 91 -2.11 4.08 -23.61
CA THR A 91 -2.42 3.40 -22.33
C THR A 91 -1.34 3.64 -21.30
N ALA A 92 -0.06 3.49 -21.66
CA ALA A 92 1.06 3.77 -20.76
C ALA A 92 1.13 5.26 -20.38
N LEU A 93 0.79 6.17 -21.30
CA LEU A 93 0.71 7.60 -21.00
C LEU A 93 -0.39 7.89 -19.96
N ILE A 94 -1.57 7.28 -20.11
CA ILE A 94 -2.66 7.43 -19.13
C ILE A 94 -2.24 6.88 -17.76
N LEU A 95 -1.61 5.70 -17.71
CA LEU A 95 -1.10 5.11 -16.46
C LEU A 95 -0.07 6.03 -15.80
N MET A 96 0.87 6.59 -16.55
CA MET A 96 1.86 7.53 -16.05
C MET A 96 1.20 8.83 -15.54
N ALA A 97 0.25 9.39 -16.28
CA ALA A 97 -0.48 10.59 -15.87
C ALA A 97 -1.27 10.35 -14.56
N LEU A 98 -1.97 9.22 -14.43
CA LEU A 98 -2.64 8.82 -13.19
C LEU A 98 -1.64 8.65 -12.05
N GLY A 99 -0.49 8.02 -12.31
CA GLY A 99 0.58 7.89 -11.32
C GLY A 99 1.07 9.25 -10.81
N ILE A 100 1.33 10.21 -11.71
CA ILE A 100 1.73 11.57 -11.36
C ILE A 100 0.66 12.27 -10.52
N ILE A 101 -0.62 12.17 -10.92
CA ILE A 101 -1.74 12.75 -10.17
C ILE A 101 -1.77 12.20 -8.75
N PHE A 102 -1.70 10.88 -8.58
CA PHE A 102 -1.72 10.28 -7.25
C PHE A 102 -0.47 10.64 -6.43
N VAL A 103 0.72 10.67 -7.02
CA VAL A 103 1.95 11.06 -6.32
C VAL A 103 1.85 12.47 -5.76
N LEU A 104 1.29 13.42 -6.52
CA LEU A 104 1.21 14.82 -6.12
C LEU A 104 0.01 15.13 -5.21
N PHE A 105 -1.12 14.47 -5.44
CA PHE A 105 -2.39 14.84 -4.80
C PHE A 105 -2.89 13.84 -3.74
N TYR A 106 -2.17 12.75 -3.50
CA TYR A 106 -2.51 11.78 -2.47
C TYR A 106 -2.66 12.42 -1.08
N THR A 107 -1.65 13.20 -0.66
CA THR A 107 -1.67 13.83 0.64
C THR A 107 -2.73 14.92 0.72
N TRP A 108 -2.75 15.81 -0.27
CA TRP A 108 -3.77 16.84 -0.39
C TRP A 108 -4.22 16.94 -1.84
N PRO A 109 -5.52 16.87 -2.13
CA PRO A 109 -6.65 16.83 -1.19
C PRO A 109 -7.10 15.42 -0.76
N LEU A 110 -6.66 14.33 -1.43
CA LEU A 110 -7.32 13.01 -1.33
C LEU A 110 -7.40 12.49 0.11
N LYS A 111 -6.31 12.55 0.88
CA LYS A 111 -6.29 12.15 2.30
C LYS A 111 -7.28 12.96 3.15
N TYR A 112 -7.50 14.25 2.82
CA TYR A 112 -8.34 15.16 3.60
C TYR A 112 -9.84 15.02 3.34
N ILE A 113 -10.22 14.33 2.27
CA ILE A 113 -11.62 14.11 1.86
C ILE A 113 -12.01 12.63 1.89
N GLY A 114 -11.22 11.78 2.56
CA GLY A 114 -11.50 10.35 2.73
C GLY A 114 -11.21 9.47 1.50
N LEU A 115 -10.52 9.99 0.50
CA LEU A 115 -10.15 9.24 -0.70
C LEU A 115 -8.73 8.68 -0.66
N GLY A 116 -7.96 8.96 0.42
CA GLY A 116 -6.58 8.50 0.55
C GLY A 116 -6.46 6.97 0.54
N GLU A 117 -7.30 6.28 1.28
CA GLU A 117 -7.28 4.83 1.39
C GLU A 117 -7.73 4.14 0.09
N ILE A 118 -8.73 4.72 -0.60
CA ILE A 118 -9.16 4.25 -1.92
C ILE A 118 -8.01 4.43 -2.93
N ALA A 119 -7.32 5.57 -2.89
CA ALA A 119 -6.16 5.83 -3.71
C ALA A 119 -5.05 4.79 -3.47
N VAL A 120 -4.80 4.39 -2.22
CA VAL A 120 -3.82 3.33 -1.90
C VAL A 120 -4.20 2.00 -2.55
N VAL A 121 -5.46 1.57 -2.48
CA VAL A 121 -5.91 0.34 -3.17
C VAL A 121 -5.66 0.44 -4.67
N LEU A 122 -6.03 1.55 -5.30
CA LEU A 122 -5.87 1.76 -6.75
C LEU A 122 -4.39 1.80 -7.17
N ILE A 123 -3.56 2.49 -6.39
CA ILE A 123 -2.13 2.64 -6.70
C ILE A 123 -1.39 1.31 -6.52
N TRP A 124 -1.52 0.66 -5.35
CA TRP A 124 -0.77 -0.55 -5.03
C TRP A 124 -1.27 -1.80 -5.76
N GLY A 125 -2.49 -1.78 -6.25
CA GLY A 125 -3.07 -2.87 -7.03
C GLY A 125 -3.09 -2.57 -8.54
N PRO A 126 -4.24 -2.09 -9.05
CA PRO A 126 -4.46 -1.92 -10.48
C PRO A 126 -3.38 -1.12 -11.21
N LEU A 127 -2.94 0.03 -10.65
CA LEU A 127 -1.96 0.87 -11.34
C LEU A 127 -0.56 0.28 -11.31
N MET A 128 -0.07 -0.11 -10.12
CA MET A 128 1.31 -0.56 -9.96
C MET A 128 1.52 -1.99 -10.49
N VAL A 129 0.62 -2.91 -10.18
CA VAL A 129 0.76 -4.32 -10.59
C VAL A 129 0.09 -4.57 -11.94
N GLY A 130 -1.18 -4.18 -12.13
CA GLY A 130 -1.90 -4.35 -13.40
C GLY A 130 -1.27 -3.51 -14.52
N GLY A 131 -1.04 -2.22 -14.28
CA GLY A 131 -0.34 -1.34 -15.21
C GLY A 131 1.11 -1.76 -15.42
N GLY A 132 1.79 -2.22 -14.36
CA GLY A 132 3.16 -2.77 -14.46
C GLY A 132 3.23 -4.02 -15.34
N TYR A 133 2.26 -4.90 -15.22
CA TYR A 133 2.13 -6.06 -16.12
C TYR A 133 1.96 -5.57 -17.57
N PHE A 134 1.04 -4.64 -17.82
CA PHE A 134 0.82 -4.07 -19.15
C PHE A 134 2.10 -3.47 -19.76
N VAL A 135 2.83 -2.63 -19.05
CA VAL A 135 4.03 -1.98 -19.63
C VAL A 135 5.18 -2.96 -19.87
N ILE A 136 5.22 -4.09 -19.17
CA ILE A 136 6.21 -5.15 -19.39
C ILE A 136 5.84 -6.02 -20.60
N THR A 137 4.57 -6.43 -20.70
CA THR A 137 4.09 -7.43 -21.67
C THR A 137 3.51 -6.80 -22.94
N GLY A 138 2.92 -5.61 -22.84
CA GLY A 138 2.15 -4.96 -23.90
C GLY A 138 0.66 -5.32 -23.91
N ALA A 139 0.21 -6.22 -23.02
CA ALA A 139 -1.18 -6.68 -22.91
C ALA A 139 -1.75 -6.44 -21.52
N TRP A 140 -3.03 -6.02 -21.45
CA TRP A 140 -3.73 -5.89 -20.17
C TRP A 140 -4.36 -7.23 -19.79
N ASP A 141 -4.18 -7.64 -18.51
CA ASP A 141 -4.84 -8.82 -17.95
C ASP A 141 -5.66 -8.44 -16.71
N TRP A 142 -6.98 -8.67 -16.81
CA TRP A 142 -7.92 -8.38 -15.71
C TRP A 142 -7.75 -9.33 -14.52
N ASN A 143 -7.25 -10.55 -14.73
CA ASN A 143 -6.97 -11.48 -13.64
C ASN A 143 -5.72 -11.06 -12.85
N VAL A 144 -4.69 -10.53 -13.55
CA VAL A 144 -3.54 -9.88 -12.88
C VAL A 144 -4.02 -8.69 -12.06
N THR A 145 -4.92 -7.88 -12.63
CA THR A 145 -5.51 -6.73 -11.93
C THR A 145 -6.29 -7.17 -10.69
N LEU A 146 -7.08 -8.23 -10.79
CA LEU A 146 -7.81 -8.79 -9.65
C LEU A 146 -6.87 -9.40 -8.60
N ALA A 147 -5.85 -10.15 -9.04
CA ALA A 147 -4.83 -10.70 -8.15
C ALA A 147 -4.07 -9.61 -7.38
N SER A 148 -3.84 -8.45 -8.03
CA SER A 148 -3.21 -7.31 -7.41
C SER A 148 -4.00 -6.71 -6.26
N LEU A 149 -5.34 -6.83 -6.26
CA LEU A 149 -6.20 -6.38 -5.16
C LEU A 149 -5.93 -7.18 -3.87
N ALA A 150 -5.69 -8.50 -3.97
CA ALA A 150 -5.30 -9.30 -2.81
C ALA A 150 -4.04 -8.73 -2.13
N TYR A 151 -3.09 -8.24 -2.92
CA TYR A 151 -1.88 -7.60 -2.41
C TYR A 151 -2.15 -6.17 -1.90
N ALA A 152 -2.89 -5.34 -2.65
CA ALA A 152 -3.12 -3.92 -2.33
C ALA A 152 -3.95 -3.73 -1.05
N LEU A 153 -4.90 -4.61 -0.78
CA LEU A 153 -5.73 -4.56 0.43
C LEU A 153 -4.89 -4.72 1.71
N GLY A 154 -3.78 -5.45 1.66
CA GLY A 154 -2.89 -5.61 2.80
C GLY A 154 -2.31 -4.28 3.32
N PRO A 155 -1.52 -3.52 2.54
CA PRO A 155 -1.06 -2.18 2.93
C PRO A 155 -2.20 -1.23 3.28
N THR A 156 -3.37 -1.36 2.62
CA THR A 156 -4.53 -0.52 2.95
C THR A 156 -5.09 -0.84 4.32
N THR A 157 -5.13 -2.12 4.76
CA THR A 157 -5.53 -2.45 6.14
C THR A 157 -4.56 -1.89 7.16
N VAL A 158 -3.26 -1.85 6.85
CA VAL A 158 -2.24 -1.21 7.70
C VAL A 158 -2.49 0.29 7.81
N LEU A 159 -2.78 0.95 6.68
CA LEU A 159 -3.14 2.38 6.67
C LEU A 159 -4.42 2.66 7.46
N PHE A 160 -5.46 1.80 7.34
CA PHE A 160 -6.67 1.87 8.14
C PHE A 160 -6.34 1.77 9.63
N GLY A 161 -5.55 0.79 10.05
CA GLY A 161 -5.10 0.64 11.42
C GLY A 161 -4.42 1.90 11.96
N LYS A 162 -3.51 2.48 11.16
CA LYS A 162 -2.84 3.74 11.48
C LYS A 162 -3.83 4.90 11.68
N HIS A 163 -4.83 5.04 10.80
CA HIS A 163 -5.80 6.12 10.89
C HIS A 163 -6.84 5.87 11.99
N ILE A 164 -7.17 4.62 12.33
CA ILE A 164 -7.97 4.31 13.52
C ILE A 164 -7.22 4.72 14.79
N ASP A 165 -5.92 4.40 14.89
CA ASP A 165 -5.10 4.77 16.04
C ASP A 165 -4.97 6.28 16.24
N LYS A 166 -5.04 7.06 15.14
CA LYS A 166 -4.93 8.53 15.11
C LYS A 166 -6.26 9.25 15.03
N LEU A 167 -7.39 8.56 15.05
CA LEU A 167 -8.71 9.11 14.72
C LEU A 167 -9.05 10.40 15.51
N ALA A 168 -8.77 10.42 16.81
CA ALA A 168 -9.01 11.61 17.65
C ALA A 168 -8.12 12.78 17.21
N SER A 169 -6.83 12.54 16.97
CA SER A 169 -5.88 13.56 16.52
C SER A 169 -6.24 14.09 15.12
N ASP A 170 -6.59 13.19 14.18
CA ASP A 170 -6.97 13.59 12.83
C ASP A 170 -8.25 14.43 12.81
N LYS A 171 -9.23 14.14 13.67
CA LYS A 171 -10.44 14.99 13.85
C LYS A 171 -10.09 16.40 14.31
N VAL A 172 -9.22 16.54 15.31
CA VAL A 172 -8.78 17.85 15.81
C VAL A 172 -8.08 18.67 14.72
N LYS A 173 -7.25 17.99 13.91
CA LYS A 173 -6.52 18.61 12.78
C LYS A 173 -7.38 18.76 11.51
N LYS A 174 -8.68 18.46 11.57
CA LYS A 174 -9.63 18.52 10.44
C LYS A 174 -9.20 17.69 9.23
N ILE A 175 -8.54 16.55 9.48
CA ILE A 175 -8.15 15.57 8.46
C ILE A 175 -9.26 14.52 8.40
N HIS A 176 -10.02 14.50 7.31
CA HIS A 176 -11.16 13.59 7.14
C HIS A 176 -10.73 12.33 6.37
N THR A 177 -9.81 11.53 6.97
CA THR A 177 -9.50 10.20 6.42
C THR A 177 -10.74 9.32 6.38
N LEU A 178 -10.77 8.28 5.55
CA LEU A 178 -11.92 7.38 5.48
C LEU A 178 -12.28 6.78 6.86
N PRO A 179 -11.33 6.34 7.71
CA PRO A 179 -11.62 5.95 9.09
C PRO A 179 -12.26 7.06 9.95
N VAL A 180 -11.89 8.32 9.76
CA VAL A 180 -12.54 9.45 10.46
C VAL A 180 -14.00 9.61 10.03
N ILE A 181 -14.28 9.45 8.73
CA ILE A 181 -15.65 9.55 8.17
C ILE A 181 -16.51 8.38 8.66
N LEU A 182 -15.99 7.15 8.64
CA LEU A 182 -16.69 5.93 9.05
C LEU A 182 -16.86 5.82 10.58
N GLY A 183 -16.08 6.58 11.33
CA GLY A 183 -15.94 6.40 12.78
C GLY A 183 -15.17 5.11 13.13
N GLU A 184 -14.74 4.99 14.39
CA GLU A 184 -13.89 3.87 14.83
C GLU A 184 -14.52 2.50 14.55
N LYS A 185 -15.80 2.30 14.91
CA LYS A 185 -16.49 1.02 14.69
C LYS A 185 -16.57 0.66 13.20
N GLY A 186 -17.00 1.62 12.35
CA GLY A 186 -17.08 1.41 10.90
C GLY A 186 -15.73 1.13 10.28
N ALA A 187 -14.69 1.83 10.70
CA ALA A 187 -13.33 1.62 10.22
C ALA A 187 -12.77 0.25 10.60
N ARG A 188 -13.03 -0.23 11.84
CA ARG A 188 -12.65 -1.58 12.27
C ARG A 188 -13.34 -2.67 11.44
N VAL A 189 -14.63 -2.50 11.17
CA VAL A 189 -15.38 -3.42 10.29
C VAL A 189 -14.82 -3.37 8.87
N GLY A 190 -14.56 -2.19 8.32
CA GLY A 190 -13.94 -2.03 7.01
C GLY A 190 -12.59 -2.75 6.89
N ALA A 191 -11.73 -2.65 7.92
CA ALA A 191 -10.46 -3.37 7.95
C ALA A 191 -10.67 -4.90 7.93
N MET A 192 -11.62 -5.44 8.71
CA MET A 192 -11.94 -6.88 8.72
C MET A 192 -12.48 -7.34 7.36
N ILE A 193 -13.33 -6.54 6.70
CA ILE A 193 -13.83 -6.84 5.35
C ILE A 193 -12.68 -6.89 4.35
N MET A 194 -11.76 -5.92 4.37
CA MET A 194 -10.60 -5.92 3.48
C MET A 194 -9.73 -7.15 3.71
N MET A 195 -9.47 -7.54 4.98
CA MET A 195 -8.73 -8.76 5.29
C MET A 195 -9.43 -10.02 4.74
N ALA A 196 -10.75 -10.11 4.82
CA ALA A 196 -11.50 -11.22 4.24
C ALA A 196 -11.41 -11.23 2.70
N LEU A 197 -11.52 -10.06 2.06
CA LEU A 197 -11.44 -9.91 0.62
C LEU A 197 -10.07 -10.33 0.06
N MET A 198 -8.98 -10.21 0.83
CA MET A 198 -7.66 -10.70 0.43
C MET A 198 -7.69 -12.21 0.15
N TYR A 199 -8.29 -13.01 1.02
CA TYR A 199 -8.42 -14.46 0.83
C TYR A 199 -9.44 -14.80 -0.25
N LEU A 200 -10.59 -14.13 -0.24
CA LEU A 200 -11.66 -14.38 -1.20
C LEU A 200 -11.22 -14.14 -2.65
N SER A 201 -10.40 -13.10 -2.90
CA SER A 201 -9.86 -12.84 -4.23
C SER A 201 -8.92 -13.95 -4.70
N VAL A 202 -8.08 -14.50 -3.82
CA VAL A 202 -7.21 -15.63 -4.18
C VAL A 202 -8.03 -16.89 -4.42
N ILE A 203 -8.98 -17.21 -3.54
CA ILE A 203 -9.88 -18.37 -3.69
C ILE A 203 -10.65 -18.27 -5.02
N TYR A 204 -11.21 -17.10 -5.33
CA TYR A 204 -11.91 -16.87 -6.59
C TYR A 204 -11.02 -17.16 -7.80
N LEU A 205 -9.77 -16.68 -7.80
CA LEU A 205 -8.82 -16.91 -8.89
C LEU A 205 -8.40 -18.39 -9.01
N VAL A 206 -8.39 -19.13 -7.92
CA VAL A 206 -8.16 -20.58 -7.95
C VAL A 206 -9.39 -21.31 -8.50
N VAL A 207 -10.60 -20.94 -8.05
CA VAL A 207 -11.87 -21.55 -8.53
C VAL A 207 -12.07 -21.30 -10.03
N THR A 208 -11.72 -20.11 -10.50
CA THR A 208 -11.79 -19.75 -11.94
C THR A 208 -10.60 -20.30 -12.75
N ARG A 209 -9.70 -21.09 -12.13
CA ARG A 209 -8.53 -21.72 -12.75
C ARG A 209 -7.49 -20.74 -13.32
N TYR A 210 -7.54 -19.50 -12.91
CA TYR A 210 -6.47 -18.54 -13.23
C TYR A 210 -5.21 -18.86 -12.43
N PHE A 211 -5.36 -19.17 -11.16
CA PHE A 211 -4.32 -19.73 -10.31
C PHE A 211 -4.47 -21.26 -10.16
N SER A 212 -3.35 -21.95 -10.02
CA SER A 212 -3.37 -23.35 -9.59
C SER A 212 -3.73 -23.45 -8.09
N PRO A 213 -4.16 -24.66 -7.61
CA PRO A 213 -4.47 -24.85 -6.20
C PRO A 213 -3.33 -24.54 -5.24
N VAL A 214 -2.09 -24.48 -5.70
CA VAL A 214 -0.92 -24.13 -4.88
C VAL A 214 -1.06 -22.74 -4.25
N MET A 215 -1.79 -21.82 -4.89
CA MET A 215 -2.04 -20.49 -4.35
C MET A 215 -2.88 -20.50 -3.06
N LEU A 216 -3.59 -21.61 -2.75
CA LEU A 216 -4.27 -21.77 -1.47
C LEU A 216 -3.31 -21.82 -0.28
N VAL A 217 -2.00 -21.87 -0.49
CA VAL A 217 -0.98 -21.70 0.56
C VAL A 217 -1.19 -20.42 1.37
N VAL A 218 -1.84 -19.39 0.81
CA VAL A 218 -2.22 -18.16 1.54
C VAL A 218 -3.10 -18.45 2.76
N LEU A 219 -3.83 -19.57 2.77
CA LEU A 219 -4.68 -19.98 3.90
C LEU A 219 -3.85 -20.29 5.16
N LEU A 220 -2.54 -20.53 5.02
CA LEU A 220 -1.62 -20.68 6.15
C LEU A 220 -1.46 -19.38 6.96
N ALA A 221 -1.91 -18.25 6.44
CA ALA A 221 -2.00 -16.98 7.19
C ALA A 221 -3.29 -16.87 8.04
N LEU A 222 -4.30 -17.75 7.88
CA LEU A 222 -5.55 -17.72 8.65
C LEU A 222 -5.36 -17.77 10.18
N PRO A 223 -4.43 -18.58 10.75
CA PRO A 223 -4.18 -18.54 12.18
C PRO A 223 -3.80 -17.13 12.69
N THR A 224 -3.04 -16.37 11.88
CA THR A 224 -2.71 -14.97 12.20
C THR A 224 -3.96 -14.09 12.13
N LEU A 225 -4.81 -14.25 11.12
CA LEU A 225 -6.08 -13.53 11.01
C LEU A 225 -6.96 -13.79 12.25
N PHE A 226 -7.16 -15.06 12.63
CA PHE A 226 -7.99 -15.39 13.79
C PHE A 226 -7.46 -14.82 15.10
N LYS A 227 -6.14 -14.70 15.26
CA LYS A 227 -5.53 -14.06 16.43
C LYS A 227 -5.81 -12.56 16.51
N ILE A 228 -5.92 -11.87 15.38
CA ILE A 228 -6.10 -10.41 15.37
C ILE A 228 -7.58 -9.98 15.27
N LEU A 229 -8.49 -10.85 14.82
CA LEU A 229 -9.91 -10.53 14.71
C LEU A 229 -10.53 -10.01 16.03
N PRO A 230 -10.23 -10.59 17.21
CA PRO A 230 -10.74 -10.05 18.49
C PRO A 230 -10.31 -8.60 18.72
N VAL A 231 -9.10 -8.21 18.30
CA VAL A 231 -8.60 -6.83 18.41
C VAL A 231 -9.47 -5.87 17.61
N PHE A 232 -9.79 -6.22 16.36
CA PHE A 232 -10.64 -5.37 15.50
C PHE A 232 -12.12 -5.42 15.88
N ARG A 233 -12.58 -6.41 16.65
CA ARG A 233 -13.95 -6.47 17.19
C ARG A 233 -14.14 -5.58 18.41
N ALA A 234 -13.09 -5.31 19.18
CA ALA A 234 -13.12 -4.48 20.38
C ALA A 234 -12.66 -3.04 20.09
N PRO A 235 -13.13 -2.02 20.84
CA PRO A 235 -12.56 -0.68 20.78
C PRO A 235 -11.10 -0.67 21.23
N LYS A 236 -10.38 0.42 20.90
CA LYS A 236 -9.00 0.60 21.36
C LYS A 236 -8.99 0.65 22.90
N PRO A 237 -8.11 -0.11 23.58
CA PRO A 237 -7.96 -0.02 25.04
C PRO A 237 -7.37 1.35 25.42
N GLU A 238 -7.60 1.78 26.67
CA GLU A 238 -7.07 3.06 27.18
C GLU A 238 -5.54 3.03 27.37
N SER A 239 -5.00 1.86 27.68
CA SER A 239 -3.56 1.62 27.83
C SER A 239 -3.15 0.28 27.21
N ALA A 240 -1.85 0.11 26.94
CA ALA A 240 -1.34 -1.15 26.43
C ALA A 240 -1.64 -2.30 27.39
N PRO A 241 -2.42 -3.35 26.99
CA PRO A 241 -2.67 -4.49 27.85
C PRO A 241 -1.37 -5.22 28.20
N ALA A 242 -1.21 -5.64 29.45
CA ALA A 242 -0.04 -6.40 29.90
C ALA A 242 0.12 -7.74 29.15
N SER A 243 -0.97 -8.28 28.62
CA SER A 243 -0.99 -9.50 27.79
C SER A 243 -0.59 -9.26 26.33
N ALA A 244 -0.44 -8.01 25.90
CA ALA A 244 -0.02 -7.73 24.54
C ALA A 244 1.46 -8.11 24.30
N PRO A 245 1.85 -8.55 23.08
CA PRO A 245 3.25 -8.80 22.75
C PRO A 245 4.14 -7.58 23.07
N MET A 246 5.36 -7.83 23.54
CA MET A 246 6.29 -6.77 23.98
C MET A 246 6.49 -5.68 22.93
N GLY A 247 6.65 -6.03 21.64
CA GLY A 247 6.81 -5.05 20.57
C GLY A 247 5.58 -4.15 20.37
N ILE A 248 4.38 -4.64 20.70
CA ILE A 248 3.14 -3.84 20.65
C ILE A 248 3.05 -2.94 21.89
N GLN A 249 3.45 -3.43 23.07
CA GLN A 249 3.53 -2.59 24.27
C GLN A 249 4.50 -1.42 24.09
N GLN A 250 5.69 -1.70 23.54
CA GLN A 250 6.71 -0.68 23.26
C GLN A 250 6.28 0.32 22.18
N GLY A 251 5.50 -0.14 21.20
CA GLY A 251 4.97 0.69 20.11
C GLY A 251 3.68 1.44 20.47
N TRP A 252 3.19 1.35 21.71
CA TRP A 252 1.98 2.08 22.12
C TRP A 252 2.13 3.59 21.81
N PRO A 253 1.11 4.25 21.23
CA PRO A 253 -0.29 3.84 21.07
C PRO A 253 -0.63 3.23 19.67
N LEU A 254 0.33 2.66 18.97
CA LEU A 254 0.15 2.02 17.66
C LEU A 254 -0.49 0.63 17.82
N TRP A 255 -1.81 0.60 18.06
CA TRP A 255 -2.56 -0.62 18.36
C TRP A 255 -3.02 -1.34 17.10
N PHE A 256 -4.01 -0.76 16.40
CA PHE A 256 -4.60 -1.40 15.22
C PHE A 256 -3.61 -1.54 14.06
N VAL A 257 -2.74 -0.54 13.85
CA VAL A 257 -1.73 -0.60 12.80
C VAL A 257 -0.75 -1.75 13.02
N SER A 258 -0.34 -2.03 14.27
CA SER A 258 0.60 -3.11 14.58
C SER A 258 0.01 -4.49 14.27
N PHE A 259 -1.25 -4.72 14.63
CA PHE A 259 -1.95 -5.98 14.32
C PHE A 259 -2.27 -6.12 12.83
N ALA A 260 -2.67 -5.04 12.16
CA ALA A 260 -2.86 -5.04 10.72
C ALA A 260 -1.56 -5.37 9.99
N PHE A 261 -0.44 -4.78 10.42
CA PHE A 261 0.88 -5.05 9.86
C PHE A 261 1.31 -6.50 10.07
N TYR A 262 1.07 -7.06 11.25
CA TYR A 262 1.36 -8.47 11.56
C TYR A 262 0.62 -9.42 10.61
N HIS A 263 -0.69 -9.19 10.37
CA HIS A 263 -1.46 -9.97 9.40
C HIS A 263 -0.98 -9.76 7.97
N ASN A 264 -0.81 -8.49 7.55
CA ASN A 264 -0.35 -8.16 6.20
C ASN A 264 0.99 -8.84 5.86
N ARG A 265 1.92 -8.88 6.82
CA ARG A 265 3.21 -9.55 6.66
C ARG A 265 3.03 -11.06 6.48
N ALA A 266 2.18 -11.70 7.27
CA ALA A 266 1.93 -13.13 7.16
C ALA A 266 1.25 -13.48 5.83
N PHE A 267 0.18 -12.78 5.47
CA PHE A 267 -0.52 -12.99 4.20
C PHE A 267 0.40 -12.73 3.01
N GLY A 268 1.10 -11.58 2.99
CA GLY A 268 1.98 -11.18 1.90
C GLY A 268 3.11 -12.18 1.67
N MET A 269 3.69 -12.73 2.73
CA MET A 269 4.70 -13.79 2.65
C MET A 269 4.15 -15.03 1.93
N TRP A 270 3.00 -15.55 2.36
CA TRP A 270 2.40 -16.74 1.75
C TRP A 270 1.89 -16.47 0.34
N PHE A 271 1.40 -15.27 0.05
CA PHE A 271 1.00 -14.87 -1.29
C PHE A 271 2.19 -14.85 -2.27
N LEU A 272 3.31 -14.26 -1.86
CA LEU A 272 4.52 -14.23 -2.69
C LEU A 272 5.12 -15.64 -2.87
N LEU A 273 5.17 -16.45 -1.81
CA LEU A 273 5.62 -17.84 -1.91
C LEU A 273 4.69 -18.65 -2.83
N GLY A 274 3.38 -18.47 -2.73
CA GLY A 274 2.42 -19.08 -3.64
C GLY A 274 2.69 -18.73 -5.12
N LEU A 275 2.93 -17.44 -5.41
CA LEU A 275 3.30 -17.01 -6.77
C LEU A 275 4.64 -17.59 -7.25
N MET A 276 5.59 -17.76 -6.34
CA MET A 276 6.87 -18.43 -6.69
C MET A 276 6.65 -19.92 -7.00
N PHE A 277 5.86 -20.62 -6.20
CA PHE A 277 5.51 -22.03 -6.48
C PHE A 277 4.71 -22.17 -7.78
N GLU A 278 3.74 -21.27 -8.02
CA GLU A 278 3.00 -21.21 -9.29
C GLU A 278 3.94 -21.06 -10.50
N LEU A 279 4.93 -20.18 -10.39
CA LEU A 279 5.93 -19.97 -11.42
C LEU A 279 6.79 -21.25 -11.63
N ILE A 280 7.29 -21.85 -10.54
CA ILE A 280 8.11 -23.08 -10.62
C ILE A 280 7.32 -24.20 -11.29
N LEU A 281 6.07 -24.42 -10.90
CA LEU A 281 5.21 -25.45 -11.49
C LEU A 281 5.07 -25.26 -13.01
N ARG A 282 4.88 -24.03 -13.47
CA ARG A 282 4.76 -23.74 -14.92
C ARG A 282 6.06 -23.82 -15.70
N LEU A 283 7.21 -23.74 -15.03
CA LEU A 283 8.52 -23.87 -15.68
C LEU A 283 8.98 -25.34 -15.75
N VAL A 284 8.46 -26.21 -14.87
CA VAL A 284 8.88 -27.62 -14.75
C VAL A 284 7.91 -28.55 -15.46
N PHE A 285 6.63 -28.20 -15.48
CA PHE A 285 5.54 -29.00 -16.08
C PHE A 285 4.79 -28.21 -17.16
#